data_d652321342edffe117e498a1efdf3a40
#
_entry.id   d652321342edffe117e498a1efdf3a40
#
_cell.length_a   1.000
_cell.length_b   1.000
_cell.length_c   1.000
_cell.angle_alpha   90.00
_cell.angle_beta   90.00
_cell.angle_gamma   90.00
#
_symmetry.space_group_name_H-M   'P 1'
#
loop_
_entity.id
_entity.type
_entity.pdbx_description
1 polymer ?
#
loop_
_entity_poly.entity_id
_entity_poly.type
_entity_poly.pdbx_seq_one_letter_code
_entity_poly.pdbx_strand_id
1 'polypeptide(L)'
;QTNGKNRLVATELAESVLPDIRAGFDKLTLALEKLKQDSLSGVLNIAVSPAFAEKWLLPRIDHFQKQYPDIDIRLDINLKAVDFLEQKVDVGVRYGQGQWQGLEAVKLMDEEVYPVCSPTFLNEHSSLLTPNDLKNITLIHDLSMEKHQQFPGWQSWLKSVGLNDINISRGMQINSSSAVLQAAMEGHGVALARSVMVQKDIQTGRLIRLFPQIHFSSPFSYYLVYRPQYANLPKVKICLDWFFEEIHRI
;
A
#
# COMPACT_ATOMS: atom_id res chain seq x y z
N GLN A 1 29.41 -0.32 -22.73
CA GLN A 1 28.89 -0.82 -24.02
C GLN A 1 27.60 -0.07 -24.36
N THR A 2 27.35 0.19 -25.64
CA THR A 2 26.08 0.75 -26.12
C THR A 2 25.25 -0.35 -26.73
N ASN A 3 23.98 -0.50 -26.34
CA ASN A 3 23.06 -1.34 -27.08
C ASN A 3 22.44 -0.51 -28.23
N GLY A 4 21.89 -1.17 -29.27
CA GLY A 4 21.43 -0.55 -30.55
C GLY A 4 20.37 0.54 -30.44
N LYS A 5 20.13 1.14 -29.25
CA LYS A 5 19.28 2.30 -28.99
C LYS A 5 20.05 3.46 -28.35
N ASN A 6 21.36 3.55 -28.52
CA ASN A 6 22.23 4.58 -27.91
C ASN A 6 22.14 4.73 -26.37
N ARG A 7 21.72 3.68 -25.66
CA ARG A 7 21.71 3.67 -24.22
C ARG A 7 22.98 3.00 -23.69
N LEU A 8 23.71 3.67 -22.80
CA LEU A 8 24.85 3.08 -22.11
C LEU A 8 24.37 1.93 -21.22
N VAL A 9 24.98 0.77 -21.35
CA VAL A 9 24.75 -0.40 -20.47
C VAL A 9 26.07 -0.79 -19.84
N ALA A 10 26.02 -1.29 -18.62
CA ALA A 10 27.19 -1.81 -17.93
C ALA A 10 27.79 -3.01 -18.70
N THR A 11 29.07 -3.21 -18.56
CA THR A 11 29.73 -4.43 -19.03
C THR A 11 29.50 -5.54 -18.00
N GLU A 12 29.63 -6.81 -18.40
CA GLU A 12 29.54 -7.94 -17.45
C GLU A 12 30.51 -7.79 -16.27
N LEU A 13 31.73 -7.32 -16.54
CA LEU A 13 32.70 -7.03 -15.49
C LEU A 13 32.24 -5.90 -14.55
N ALA A 14 31.63 -4.86 -15.08
CA ALA A 14 31.06 -3.78 -14.26
C ALA A 14 29.87 -4.29 -13.41
N GLU A 15 29.02 -5.14 -13.99
CA GLU A 15 27.89 -5.75 -13.26
C GLU A 15 28.39 -6.67 -12.14
N SER A 16 29.47 -7.42 -12.33
CA SER A 16 30.03 -8.32 -11.31
C SER A 16 30.61 -7.60 -10.10
N VAL A 17 31.19 -6.39 -10.27
CA VAL A 17 31.80 -5.60 -9.17
C VAL A 17 30.86 -4.59 -8.56
N LEU A 18 29.75 -4.27 -9.24
CA LEU A 18 28.79 -3.25 -8.79
C LEU A 18 28.20 -3.55 -7.41
N PRO A 19 27.85 -4.80 -7.01
CA PRO A 19 27.38 -5.13 -5.67
C PRO A 19 28.40 -4.75 -4.58
N ASP A 20 29.67 -5.05 -4.79
CA ASP A 20 30.74 -4.76 -3.81
C ASP A 20 30.99 -3.26 -3.66
N ILE A 21 30.99 -2.53 -4.77
CA ILE A 21 31.10 -1.06 -4.76
C ILE A 21 29.91 -0.47 -4.00
N ARG A 22 28.69 -0.93 -4.27
CA ARG A 22 27.48 -0.49 -3.57
C ARG A 22 27.59 -0.77 -2.08
N ALA A 23 27.99 -1.98 -1.68
CA ALA A 23 28.20 -2.34 -0.28
C ALA A 23 29.23 -1.44 0.41
N GLY A 24 30.29 -1.04 -0.30
CA GLY A 24 31.28 -0.09 0.20
C GLY A 24 30.69 1.30 0.50
N PHE A 25 29.94 1.86 -0.45
CA PHE A 25 29.24 3.13 -0.26
C PHE A 25 28.18 3.07 0.85
N ASP A 26 27.47 1.94 0.98
CA ASP A 26 26.52 1.72 2.06
C ASP A 26 27.19 1.76 3.43
N LYS A 27 28.35 1.10 3.58
CA LYS A 27 29.13 1.15 4.82
C LYS A 27 29.58 2.56 5.17
N LEU A 28 30.01 3.33 4.17
CA LEU A 28 30.36 4.76 4.39
C LEU A 28 29.14 5.57 4.84
N THR A 29 28.00 5.40 4.17
CA THR A 29 26.76 6.08 4.54
C THR A 29 26.36 5.75 5.98
N LEU A 30 26.38 4.45 6.35
CA LEU A 30 26.09 4.00 7.70
C LEU A 30 27.07 4.58 8.75
N ALA A 31 28.36 4.68 8.41
CA ALA A 31 29.34 5.29 9.31
C ALA A 31 29.06 6.79 9.52
N LEU A 32 28.71 7.52 8.47
CA LEU A 32 28.33 8.93 8.56
C LEU A 32 27.00 9.13 9.34
N GLU A 33 26.02 8.26 9.13
CA GLU A 33 24.77 8.30 9.92
C GLU A 33 25.04 8.01 11.40
N LYS A 34 25.98 7.11 11.72
CA LYS A 34 26.39 6.84 13.11
C LYS A 34 27.07 8.07 13.77
N LEU A 35 27.78 8.90 13.02
CA LEU A 35 28.36 10.14 13.56
C LEU A 35 27.30 11.19 13.93
N LYS A 36 26.10 11.09 13.36
CA LYS A 36 24.95 11.95 13.66
C LYS A 36 24.10 11.42 14.82
N GLN A 37 24.48 10.30 15.45
CA GLN A 37 23.67 9.56 16.42
C GLN A 37 23.37 10.32 17.72
N ASP A 38 23.99 11.46 17.98
CA ASP A 38 23.69 12.26 19.19
C ASP A 38 22.45 13.15 19.05
N SER A 39 21.84 13.22 17.87
CA SER A 39 20.55 13.89 17.67
C SER A 39 19.60 13.01 16.88
N LEU A 40 18.41 12.73 17.41
CA LEU A 40 17.27 12.14 16.70
C LEU A 40 16.74 13.13 15.65
N SER A 41 17.64 13.68 14.83
CA SER A 41 17.34 14.69 13.82
C SER A 41 17.67 14.19 12.42
N GLY A 42 17.04 14.76 11.41
CA GLY A 42 17.29 14.47 10.01
C GLY A 42 16.05 14.11 9.22
N VAL A 43 16.24 13.62 8.00
CA VAL A 43 15.16 13.28 7.08
C VAL A 43 14.89 11.78 7.09
N LEU A 44 13.64 11.41 7.37
CA LEU A 44 13.10 10.06 7.23
C LEU A 44 12.37 9.93 5.89
N ASN A 45 12.92 9.12 4.99
CA ASN A 45 12.35 8.92 3.66
C ASN A 45 11.46 7.67 3.65
N ILE A 46 10.15 7.85 3.48
CA ILE A 46 9.16 6.76 3.48
C ILE A 46 8.56 6.61 2.08
N ALA A 47 8.67 5.41 1.51
CA ALA A 47 8.03 5.09 0.23
C ALA A 47 6.71 4.35 0.44
N VAL A 48 5.62 4.88 -0.13
CA VAL A 48 4.27 4.33 0.05
C VAL A 48 3.46 4.37 -1.24
N SER A 49 2.42 3.52 -1.34
CA SER A 49 1.45 3.66 -2.43
C SER A 49 0.53 4.88 -2.21
N PRO A 50 0.00 5.50 -3.28
CA PRO A 50 -0.88 6.66 -3.17
C PRO A 50 -2.08 6.42 -2.23
N ALA A 51 -2.78 5.32 -2.41
CA ALA A 51 -3.95 5.02 -1.57
C ALA A 51 -3.59 4.84 -0.09
N PHE A 52 -2.44 4.19 0.23
CA PHE A 52 -1.99 4.07 1.62
C PHE A 52 -1.61 5.42 2.20
N ALA A 53 -0.90 6.26 1.44
CA ALA A 53 -0.57 7.61 1.86
C ALA A 53 -1.83 8.40 2.22
N GLU A 54 -2.80 8.46 1.31
CA GLU A 54 -4.02 9.27 1.45
C GLU A 54 -4.96 8.77 2.55
N LYS A 55 -5.17 7.45 2.62
CA LYS A 55 -6.23 6.87 3.45
C LYS A 55 -5.74 6.47 4.85
N TRP A 56 -4.46 6.11 4.99
CA TRP A 56 -3.94 5.61 6.26
C TRP A 56 -2.85 6.51 6.86
N LEU A 57 -1.81 6.87 6.11
CA LEU A 57 -0.62 7.52 6.65
C LEU A 57 -0.86 9.01 6.95
N LEU A 58 -1.29 9.79 5.96
CA LEU A 58 -1.48 11.24 6.13
C LEU A 58 -2.47 11.63 7.24
N PRO A 59 -3.58 10.89 7.46
CA PRO A 59 -4.46 11.17 8.60
C PRO A 59 -3.81 10.99 9.99
N ARG A 60 -2.64 10.33 10.06
CA ARG A 60 -1.92 9.97 11.30
C ARG A 60 -0.57 10.65 11.45
N ILE A 61 -0.04 11.22 10.37
CA ILE A 61 1.33 11.75 10.30
C ILE A 61 1.61 12.87 11.33
N ASP A 62 0.59 13.60 11.71
CA ASP A 62 0.65 14.65 12.73
C ASP A 62 1.08 14.11 14.11
N HIS A 63 0.70 12.87 14.44
CA HIS A 63 1.16 12.21 15.68
C HIS A 63 2.66 11.94 15.64
N PHE A 64 3.19 11.51 14.49
CA PHE A 64 4.63 11.33 14.31
C PHE A 64 5.39 12.64 14.52
N GLN A 65 4.94 13.70 13.86
CA GLN A 65 5.60 15.01 13.91
C GLN A 65 5.59 15.62 15.33
N LYS A 66 4.51 15.37 16.10
CA LYS A 66 4.43 15.80 17.51
C LYS A 66 5.36 15.00 18.41
N GLN A 67 5.51 13.70 18.15
CA GLN A 67 6.35 12.81 18.96
C GLN A 67 7.84 12.96 18.65
N TYR A 68 8.17 13.28 17.38
CA TYR A 68 9.54 13.42 16.87
C TYR A 68 9.72 14.72 16.09
N PRO A 69 9.70 15.88 16.77
CA PRO A 69 9.70 17.20 16.10
C PRO A 69 10.99 17.49 15.32
N ASP A 70 12.09 16.83 15.66
CA ASP A 70 13.40 17.03 15.01
C ASP A 70 13.61 16.09 13.79
N ILE A 71 12.60 15.29 13.43
CA ILE A 71 12.65 14.40 12.25
C ILE A 71 11.73 14.96 11.16
N ASP A 72 12.32 15.39 10.07
CA ASP A 72 11.59 15.74 8.85
C ASP A 72 11.14 14.48 8.11
N ILE A 73 9.89 14.46 7.64
CA ILE A 73 9.37 13.35 6.83
C ILE A 73 9.37 13.73 5.37
N ARG A 74 9.92 12.85 4.54
CA ARG A 74 9.81 12.91 3.09
C ARG A 74 9.07 11.68 2.58
N LEU A 75 7.92 11.88 1.94
CA LEU A 75 7.13 10.81 1.34
C LEU A 75 7.44 10.67 -0.14
N ASP A 76 7.80 9.47 -0.56
CA ASP A 76 7.86 9.07 -1.96
C ASP A 76 6.59 8.27 -2.28
N ILE A 77 5.63 8.92 -2.94
CA ILE A 77 4.28 8.37 -3.18
C ILE A 77 4.18 7.88 -4.62
N ASN A 78 4.30 6.58 -4.83
CA ASN A 78 4.17 5.97 -6.15
C ASN A 78 3.80 4.48 -6.07
N LEU A 79 3.36 3.90 -7.21
CA LEU A 79 3.04 2.47 -7.35
C LEU A 79 4.22 1.64 -7.89
N LYS A 80 5.30 2.28 -8.31
CA LYS A 80 6.45 1.56 -8.89
C LYS A 80 7.22 0.82 -7.81
N ALA A 81 7.88 -0.25 -8.20
CA ALA A 81 8.89 -0.86 -7.35
C ALA A 81 9.98 0.18 -7.08
N VAL A 82 10.17 0.50 -5.80
CA VAL A 82 11.17 1.48 -5.37
C VAL A 82 12.53 0.77 -5.36
N ASP A 83 13.51 1.36 -6.03
CA ASP A 83 14.89 1.01 -5.80
C ASP A 83 15.37 1.70 -4.52
N PHE A 84 15.44 0.94 -3.44
CA PHE A 84 15.87 1.43 -2.12
C PHE A 84 17.30 1.98 -2.12
N LEU A 85 18.10 1.63 -3.14
CA LEU A 85 19.47 2.11 -3.29
C LEU A 85 19.53 3.45 -4.00
N GLU A 86 18.86 3.57 -5.14
CA GLU A 86 18.90 4.77 -5.96
C GLU A 86 18.06 5.92 -5.36
N GLN A 87 16.95 5.60 -4.69
CA GLN A 87 15.96 6.58 -4.25
C GLN A 87 16.11 7.00 -2.78
N LYS A 88 17.18 6.53 -2.08
CA LYS A 88 17.47 6.87 -0.66
C LYS A 88 16.28 6.63 0.28
N VAL A 89 15.51 5.56 0.06
CA VAL A 89 14.37 5.19 0.91
C VAL A 89 14.87 4.51 2.18
N ASP A 90 14.41 4.98 3.32
CA ASP A 90 14.72 4.38 4.62
C ASP A 90 13.75 3.23 4.94
N VAL A 91 12.45 3.48 4.79
CA VAL A 91 11.38 2.50 5.04
C VAL A 91 10.35 2.57 3.91
N GLY A 92 9.87 1.43 3.45
CA GLY A 92 8.76 1.33 2.52
C GLY A 92 7.54 0.67 3.15
N VAL A 93 6.33 1.13 2.83
CA VAL A 93 5.11 0.39 3.12
C VAL A 93 4.68 -0.34 1.85
N ARG A 94 4.58 -1.66 1.93
CA ARG A 94 4.26 -2.52 0.79
C ARG A 94 3.08 -3.43 1.09
N TYR A 95 2.25 -3.62 0.10
CA TYR A 95 1.14 -4.56 0.12
C TYR A 95 1.49 -5.76 -0.75
N GLY A 96 1.53 -6.96 -0.15
CA GLY A 96 1.97 -8.17 -0.85
C GLY A 96 2.10 -9.38 0.07
N GLN A 97 2.88 -10.37 -0.38
CA GLN A 97 3.06 -11.67 0.30
C GLN A 97 4.21 -11.71 1.31
N GLY A 98 4.87 -10.59 1.58
CA GLY A 98 5.95 -10.53 2.59
C GLY A 98 7.35 -10.86 2.07
N GLN A 99 7.55 -10.96 0.76
CA GLN A 99 8.84 -11.28 0.18
C GLN A 99 9.28 -10.21 -0.83
N TRP A 100 10.37 -9.52 -0.52
CA TRP A 100 11.05 -8.55 -1.39
C TRP A 100 12.54 -8.83 -1.38
N GLN A 101 13.09 -9.14 -2.55
CA GLN A 101 14.49 -9.49 -2.68
C GLN A 101 15.41 -8.38 -2.13
N GLY A 102 16.34 -8.76 -1.24
CA GLY A 102 17.32 -7.84 -0.66
C GLY A 102 16.78 -6.89 0.42
N LEU A 103 15.53 -7.06 0.84
CA LEU A 103 14.90 -6.27 1.91
C LEU A 103 14.45 -7.17 3.07
N GLU A 104 14.50 -6.63 4.26
CA GLU A 104 13.74 -7.17 5.39
C GLU A 104 12.30 -6.70 5.28
N ALA A 105 11.38 -7.58 5.68
CA ALA A 105 9.96 -7.32 5.66
C ALA A 105 9.33 -7.70 7.00
N VAL A 106 8.77 -6.72 7.69
CA VAL A 106 8.05 -6.93 8.94
C VAL A 106 6.57 -6.71 8.69
N LYS A 107 5.76 -7.73 9.00
CA LYS A 107 4.31 -7.66 8.79
C LYS A 107 3.70 -6.58 9.68
N LEU A 108 2.97 -5.66 9.07
CA LEU A 108 2.31 -4.55 9.76
C LEU A 108 0.83 -4.87 10.04
N MET A 109 0.05 -5.23 9.03
CA MET A 109 -1.39 -5.46 9.15
C MET A 109 -1.85 -6.52 8.16
N ASP A 110 -2.83 -7.31 8.56
CA ASP A 110 -3.64 -8.13 7.65
C ASP A 110 -4.66 -7.28 6.91
N GLU A 111 -5.27 -7.85 5.88
CA GLU A 111 -6.24 -7.16 5.06
C GLU A 111 -7.47 -8.04 4.80
N GLU A 112 -8.64 -7.44 4.94
CA GLU A 112 -9.91 -8.01 4.51
C GLU A 112 -10.44 -7.20 3.33
N VAL A 113 -11.15 -7.85 2.42
CA VAL A 113 -11.75 -7.19 1.26
C VAL A 113 -13.26 -7.44 1.26
N TYR A 114 -14.02 -6.37 1.12
CA TYR A 114 -15.48 -6.46 1.11
C TYR A 114 -16.12 -5.37 0.24
N PRO A 115 -17.34 -5.60 -0.26
CA PRO A 115 -18.09 -4.61 -1.03
C PRO A 115 -18.51 -3.42 -0.17
N VAL A 116 -18.41 -2.22 -0.75
CA VAL A 116 -18.87 -0.97 -0.15
C VAL A 116 -19.61 -0.09 -1.16
N CYS A 117 -20.53 0.73 -0.69
CA CYS A 117 -21.16 1.80 -1.46
C CYS A 117 -21.50 2.99 -0.56
N SER A 118 -21.91 4.11 -1.15
CA SER A 118 -22.42 5.24 -0.38
C SER A 118 -23.82 4.95 0.20
N PRO A 119 -24.21 5.60 1.31
CA PRO A 119 -25.57 5.51 1.84
C PRO A 119 -26.64 5.89 0.82
N THR A 120 -26.40 6.93 0.03
CA THR A 120 -27.32 7.40 -1.02
C THR A 120 -27.54 6.29 -2.06
N PHE A 121 -26.46 5.69 -2.55
CA PHE A 121 -26.57 4.59 -3.50
C PHE A 121 -27.37 3.40 -2.95
N LEU A 122 -27.14 3.03 -1.68
CA LEU A 122 -27.86 1.94 -1.04
C LEU A 122 -29.37 2.24 -0.91
N ASN A 123 -29.73 3.48 -0.58
CA ASN A 123 -31.13 3.90 -0.49
C ASN A 123 -31.85 3.84 -1.84
N GLU A 124 -31.17 4.20 -2.93
CA GLU A 124 -31.72 4.11 -4.30
C GLU A 124 -31.81 2.66 -4.80
N HIS A 125 -31.02 1.76 -4.22
CA HIS A 125 -30.94 0.33 -4.56
C HIS A 125 -31.33 -0.53 -3.36
N SER A 126 -32.48 -0.27 -2.75
CA SER A 126 -32.96 -0.96 -1.54
C SER A 126 -33.15 -2.48 -1.70
N SER A 127 -33.17 -2.99 -2.92
CA SER A 127 -33.16 -4.43 -3.24
C SER A 127 -31.79 -5.10 -3.10
N LEU A 128 -30.73 -4.35 -2.81
CA LEU A 128 -29.37 -4.88 -2.65
C LEU A 128 -29.21 -5.51 -1.25
N LEU A 129 -29.76 -6.69 -1.06
CA LEU A 129 -29.82 -7.39 0.23
C LEU A 129 -28.86 -8.59 0.32
N THR A 130 -28.54 -9.19 -0.82
CA THR A 130 -27.68 -10.39 -0.93
C THR A 130 -26.59 -10.19 -1.99
N PRO A 131 -25.48 -10.94 -1.94
CA PRO A 131 -24.46 -10.90 -2.98
C PRO A 131 -24.99 -11.16 -4.41
N ASN A 132 -26.05 -11.96 -4.56
CA ASN A 132 -26.65 -12.25 -5.85
C ASN A 132 -27.29 -11.01 -6.53
N ASP A 133 -27.65 -10.01 -5.75
CA ASP A 133 -28.26 -8.77 -6.26
C ASP A 133 -27.23 -7.90 -6.99
N LEU A 134 -25.93 -8.14 -6.76
CA LEU A 134 -24.83 -7.46 -7.45
C LEU A 134 -24.85 -7.65 -8.97
N LYS A 135 -25.55 -8.68 -9.48
CA LYS A 135 -25.71 -8.91 -10.94
C LYS A 135 -26.37 -7.75 -11.69
N ASN A 136 -27.18 -6.95 -10.99
CA ASN A 136 -27.91 -5.83 -11.54
C ASN A 136 -27.30 -4.45 -11.17
N ILE A 137 -26.16 -4.46 -10.51
CA ILE A 137 -25.53 -3.27 -9.94
C ILE A 137 -24.27 -2.92 -10.72
N THR A 138 -23.98 -1.64 -10.85
CA THR A 138 -22.71 -1.17 -11.41
C THR A 138 -21.56 -1.51 -10.45
N LEU A 139 -20.62 -2.33 -10.90
CA LEU A 139 -19.42 -2.68 -10.16
C LEU A 139 -18.29 -1.71 -10.52
N ILE A 140 -17.52 -1.28 -9.54
CA ILE A 140 -16.33 -0.47 -9.73
C ILE A 140 -15.11 -1.38 -9.54
N HIS A 141 -14.23 -1.39 -10.55
CA HIS A 141 -13.07 -2.26 -10.62
C HIS A 141 -11.78 -1.49 -10.32
N ASP A 142 -10.98 -2.01 -9.41
CA ASP A 142 -9.64 -1.50 -9.12
C ASP A 142 -8.61 -2.19 -10.02
N LEU A 143 -8.08 -1.47 -10.99
CA LEU A 143 -7.02 -1.94 -11.89
C LEU A 143 -5.62 -1.60 -11.42
N SER A 144 -5.46 -0.94 -10.25
CA SER A 144 -4.15 -0.52 -9.74
C SER A 144 -3.19 -1.68 -9.49
N MET A 145 -3.74 -2.87 -9.24
CA MET A 145 -3.00 -4.10 -8.95
C MET A 145 -3.28 -5.23 -9.98
N GLU A 146 -3.83 -4.90 -11.14
CA GLU A 146 -4.24 -5.86 -12.18
C GLU A 146 -3.11 -6.83 -12.58
N LYS A 147 -1.86 -6.37 -12.57
CA LYS A 147 -0.69 -7.20 -12.89
C LYS A 147 -0.37 -8.27 -11.85
N HIS A 148 -0.97 -8.21 -10.67
CA HIS A 148 -0.78 -9.18 -9.61
C HIS A 148 -1.90 -10.22 -9.63
N GLN A 149 -1.62 -11.40 -10.18
CA GLN A 149 -2.61 -12.48 -10.39
C GLN A 149 -3.41 -12.90 -9.15
N GLN A 150 -2.85 -12.70 -7.96
CA GLN A 150 -3.50 -13.06 -6.69
C GLN A 150 -4.20 -11.87 -6.01
N PHE A 151 -4.23 -10.71 -6.66
CA PHE A 151 -4.95 -9.56 -6.09
C PHE A 151 -6.45 -9.86 -5.98
N PRO A 152 -7.07 -9.64 -4.81
CA PRO A 152 -8.46 -9.99 -4.57
C PRO A 152 -9.41 -9.02 -5.29
N GLY A 153 -9.77 -9.37 -6.52
CA GLY A 153 -10.75 -8.64 -7.32
C GLY A 153 -12.16 -9.24 -7.24
N TRP A 154 -13.09 -8.67 -7.99
CA TRP A 154 -14.50 -9.11 -8.02
C TRP A 154 -14.66 -10.59 -8.33
N GLN A 155 -13.91 -11.15 -9.28
CA GLN A 155 -14.00 -12.55 -9.64
C GLN A 155 -13.70 -13.48 -8.45
N SER A 156 -12.64 -13.21 -7.70
CA SER A 156 -12.25 -14.01 -6.55
C SER A 156 -13.23 -13.83 -5.38
N TRP A 157 -13.73 -12.62 -5.15
CA TRP A 157 -14.71 -12.36 -4.11
C TRP A 157 -16.05 -13.06 -4.40
N LEU A 158 -16.61 -12.93 -5.60
CA LEU A 158 -17.86 -13.59 -6.01
C LEU A 158 -17.74 -15.12 -5.96
N LYS A 159 -16.59 -15.65 -6.41
CA LYS A 159 -16.32 -17.09 -6.28
C LYS A 159 -16.33 -17.56 -4.83
N SER A 160 -15.82 -16.76 -3.90
CA SER A 160 -15.79 -17.13 -2.47
C SER A 160 -17.19 -17.24 -1.85
N VAL A 161 -18.18 -16.57 -2.42
CA VAL A 161 -19.59 -16.64 -2.01
C VAL A 161 -20.46 -17.54 -2.91
N GLY A 162 -19.82 -18.35 -3.78
CA GLY A 162 -20.50 -19.32 -4.63
C GLY A 162 -21.18 -18.74 -5.90
N LEU A 163 -20.87 -17.50 -6.26
CA LEU A 163 -21.44 -16.79 -7.42
C LEU A 163 -20.44 -16.76 -8.58
N ASN A 164 -20.53 -17.73 -9.49
CA ASN A 164 -19.61 -17.85 -10.63
C ASN A 164 -20.16 -17.23 -11.91
N ASP A 165 -21.47 -17.00 -12.00
CA ASP A 165 -22.16 -16.63 -13.24
C ASP A 165 -22.48 -15.14 -13.35
N ILE A 166 -22.00 -14.32 -12.41
CA ILE A 166 -22.18 -12.87 -12.49
C ILE A 166 -21.21 -12.29 -13.53
N ASN A 167 -21.77 -11.61 -14.52
CA ASN A 167 -20.97 -10.93 -15.52
C ASN A 167 -20.31 -9.67 -14.92
N ILE A 168 -19.02 -9.78 -14.67
CA ILE A 168 -18.19 -8.71 -14.12
C ILE A 168 -17.43 -7.90 -15.20
N SER A 169 -17.64 -8.19 -16.47
CA SER A 169 -16.91 -7.48 -17.55
C SER A 169 -17.36 -6.02 -17.75
N ARG A 170 -18.50 -5.66 -17.17
CA ARG A 170 -19.09 -4.33 -17.26
C ARG A 170 -18.91 -3.57 -15.95
N GLY A 171 -18.86 -2.25 -16.05
CA GLY A 171 -18.74 -1.37 -14.91
C GLY A 171 -17.65 -0.33 -15.09
N MET A 172 -17.40 0.45 -14.06
CA MET A 172 -16.36 1.47 -14.06
C MET A 172 -15.00 0.82 -13.75
N GLN A 173 -13.98 1.11 -14.54
CA GLN A 173 -12.62 0.58 -14.38
C GLN A 173 -11.67 1.73 -14.08
N ILE A 174 -10.98 1.64 -12.94
CA ILE A 174 -10.12 2.72 -12.43
C ILE A 174 -8.78 2.14 -11.98
N ASN A 175 -7.67 2.75 -12.38
CA ASN A 175 -6.31 2.33 -12.04
C ASN A 175 -5.74 3.01 -10.78
N SER A 176 -6.60 3.47 -9.90
CA SER A 176 -6.25 4.10 -8.62
C SER A 176 -7.22 3.65 -7.53
N SER A 177 -6.72 2.94 -6.51
CA SER A 177 -7.56 2.45 -5.41
C SER A 177 -8.26 3.57 -4.63
N SER A 178 -7.63 4.74 -4.45
CA SER A 178 -8.28 5.87 -3.79
C SER A 178 -9.40 6.46 -4.64
N ALA A 179 -9.22 6.53 -5.96
CA ALA A 179 -10.27 6.98 -6.87
C ALA A 179 -11.43 5.98 -6.98
N VAL A 180 -11.16 4.67 -6.84
CA VAL A 180 -12.22 3.63 -6.73
C VAL A 180 -13.11 3.91 -5.51
N LEU A 181 -12.52 4.18 -4.35
CA LEU A 181 -13.28 4.51 -3.14
C LEU A 181 -14.03 5.85 -3.28
N GLN A 182 -13.41 6.84 -3.93
CA GLN A 182 -14.08 8.11 -4.21
C GLN A 182 -15.32 7.91 -5.11
N ALA A 183 -15.20 7.13 -6.18
CA ALA A 183 -16.33 6.82 -7.06
C ALA A 183 -17.48 6.12 -6.33
N ALA A 184 -17.17 5.23 -5.38
CA ALA A 184 -18.18 4.60 -4.54
C ALA A 184 -18.85 5.61 -3.59
N MET A 185 -18.10 6.55 -3.01
CA MET A 185 -18.63 7.63 -2.16
C MET A 185 -19.57 8.56 -2.94
N GLU A 186 -19.26 8.85 -4.21
CA GLU A 186 -20.10 9.65 -5.11
C GLU A 186 -21.34 8.89 -5.64
N GLY A 187 -21.53 7.64 -5.24
CA GLY A 187 -22.71 6.86 -5.62
C GLY A 187 -22.66 6.26 -7.03
N HIS A 188 -21.48 6.10 -7.63
CA HIS A 188 -21.35 5.54 -8.98
C HIS A 188 -21.50 4.03 -9.04
N GLY A 189 -21.56 3.34 -7.90
CA GLY A 189 -21.70 1.89 -7.84
C GLY A 189 -21.14 1.28 -6.56
N VAL A 190 -20.93 -0.03 -6.62
CA VAL A 190 -20.34 -0.83 -5.54
C VAL A 190 -18.88 -1.11 -5.86
N ALA A 191 -17.99 -0.81 -4.92
CA ALA A 191 -16.55 -1.11 -5.03
C ALA A 191 -16.15 -2.24 -4.08
N LEU A 192 -15.11 -3.02 -4.44
CA LEU A 192 -14.39 -3.84 -3.48
C LEU A 192 -13.37 -2.96 -2.76
N ALA A 193 -13.55 -2.83 -1.45
CA ALA A 193 -12.68 -2.04 -0.60
C ALA A 193 -11.76 -2.93 0.22
N ARG A 194 -10.52 -2.48 0.39
CA ARG A 194 -9.59 -3.03 1.36
C ARG A 194 -9.88 -2.39 2.73
N SER A 195 -10.04 -3.20 3.77
CA SER A 195 -10.47 -2.79 5.12
C SER A 195 -9.63 -1.65 5.68
N VAL A 196 -8.30 -1.73 5.53
CA VAL A 196 -7.35 -0.72 6.00
C VAL A 196 -7.57 0.63 5.32
N MET A 197 -7.89 0.63 4.01
CA MET A 197 -8.06 1.86 3.23
C MET A 197 -9.41 2.53 3.46
N VAL A 198 -10.45 1.77 3.75
CA VAL A 198 -11.84 2.26 3.81
C VAL A 198 -12.30 2.57 5.24
N GLN A 199 -11.51 2.21 6.24
CA GLN A 199 -11.88 2.29 7.65
C GLN A 199 -12.45 3.66 8.05
N LYS A 200 -11.74 4.74 7.72
CA LYS A 200 -12.19 6.11 8.06
C LYS A 200 -13.47 6.49 7.32
N ASP A 201 -13.64 6.05 6.07
CA ASP A 201 -14.83 6.36 5.27
C ASP A 201 -16.07 5.65 5.83
N ILE A 202 -15.90 4.44 6.38
CA ILE A 202 -16.99 3.73 7.09
C ILE A 202 -17.27 4.38 8.44
N GLN A 203 -16.24 4.68 9.24
CA GLN A 203 -16.41 5.33 10.55
C GLN A 203 -17.13 6.69 10.45
N THR A 204 -16.90 7.43 9.38
CA THR A 204 -17.54 8.72 9.11
C THR A 204 -18.88 8.61 8.37
N GLY A 205 -19.35 7.39 8.08
CA GLY A 205 -20.61 7.14 7.38
C GLY A 205 -20.62 7.53 5.90
N ARG A 206 -19.46 7.78 5.29
CA ARG A 206 -19.37 8.08 3.84
C ARG A 206 -19.53 6.85 2.99
N LEU A 207 -19.12 5.71 3.52
CA LEU A 207 -19.32 4.39 2.90
C LEU A 207 -19.94 3.42 3.89
N ILE A 208 -20.69 2.47 3.37
CA ILE A 208 -21.32 1.37 4.12
C ILE A 208 -20.71 0.07 3.62
N ARG A 209 -20.29 -0.81 4.55
CA ARG A 209 -19.92 -2.20 4.26
C ARG A 209 -21.18 -2.98 3.93
N LEU A 210 -21.23 -3.57 2.74
CA LEU A 210 -22.28 -4.50 2.36
C LEU A 210 -21.93 -5.91 2.86
N PHE A 211 -22.94 -6.68 3.19
CA PHE A 211 -22.81 -8.10 3.59
C PHE A 211 -21.81 -8.31 4.73
N PRO A 212 -21.98 -7.67 5.89
CA PRO A 212 -21.00 -7.68 6.99
C PRO A 212 -20.70 -9.06 7.56
N GLN A 213 -21.59 -10.04 7.33
CA GLN A 213 -21.41 -11.43 7.72
C GLN A 213 -20.44 -12.22 6.82
N ILE A 214 -20.03 -11.65 5.68
CA ILE A 214 -19.11 -12.28 4.74
C ILE A 214 -17.71 -11.77 5.02
N HIS A 215 -16.80 -12.69 5.30
CA HIS A 215 -15.38 -12.43 5.53
C HIS A 215 -14.56 -13.00 4.39
N PHE A 216 -13.79 -12.14 3.74
CA PHE A 216 -12.88 -12.52 2.66
C PHE A 216 -11.51 -11.91 2.93
N SER A 217 -10.65 -12.73 3.55
CA SER A 217 -9.26 -12.36 3.83
C SER A 217 -8.45 -12.25 2.55
N SER A 218 -7.68 -11.18 2.43
CA SER A 218 -6.73 -11.03 1.34
C SER A 218 -5.54 -11.99 1.52
N PRO A 219 -5.02 -12.58 0.45
CA PRO A 219 -3.74 -13.29 0.48
C PRO A 219 -2.53 -12.36 0.66
N PHE A 220 -2.75 -11.04 0.57
CA PHE A 220 -1.76 -10.00 0.77
C PHE A 220 -1.99 -9.29 2.09
N SER A 221 -0.88 -8.87 2.71
CA SER A 221 -0.86 -8.06 3.93
C SER A 221 -0.01 -6.79 3.71
N TYR A 222 -0.08 -5.83 4.62
CA TYR A 222 0.83 -4.70 4.63
C TYR A 222 2.11 -5.06 5.39
N TYR A 223 3.24 -4.61 4.85
CA TYR A 223 4.55 -4.83 5.43
C TYR A 223 5.34 -3.52 5.44
N LEU A 224 6.12 -3.34 6.50
CA LEU A 224 7.22 -2.39 6.53
C LEU A 224 8.44 -3.10 5.96
N VAL A 225 9.04 -2.51 4.92
CA VAL A 225 10.21 -3.07 4.26
C VAL A 225 11.37 -2.08 4.31
N TYR A 226 12.56 -2.57 4.56
CA TYR A 226 13.76 -1.75 4.66
C TYR A 226 15.00 -2.58 4.35
N ARG A 227 16.12 -1.93 4.11
CA ARG A 227 17.39 -2.60 3.88
C ARG A 227 17.91 -3.21 5.18
N PRO A 228 18.41 -4.47 5.19
CA PRO A 228 18.93 -5.10 6.43
C PRO A 228 19.97 -4.23 7.15
N GLN A 229 20.81 -3.51 6.38
CA GLN A 229 21.83 -2.61 6.91
C GLN A 229 21.25 -1.43 7.69
N TYR A 230 19.98 -1.05 7.44
CA TYR A 230 19.30 0.08 8.08
C TYR A 230 18.54 -0.32 9.35
N ALA A 231 18.43 -1.61 9.66
CA ALA A 231 17.68 -2.12 10.81
C ALA A 231 18.08 -1.47 12.14
N ASN A 232 19.34 -1.07 12.29
CA ASN A 232 19.87 -0.46 13.50
C ASN A 232 19.92 1.08 13.47
N LEU A 233 19.50 1.72 12.40
CA LEU A 233 19.43 3.18 12.35
C LEU A 233 18.32 3.69 13.28
N PRO A 234 18.59 4.66 14.17
CA PRO A 234 17.58 5.18 15.10
C PRO A 234 16.29 5.64 14.41
N LYS A 235 16.40 6.37 13.29
CA LYS A 235 15.23 6.85 12.53
C LYS A 235 14.38 5.72 11.96
N VAL A 236 15.00 4.58 11.57
CA VAL A 236 14.27 3.40 11.07
C VAL A 236 13.54 2.72 12.21
N LYS A 237 14.19 2.50 13.36
CA LYS A 237 13.55 1.93 14.55
C LYS A 237 12.36 2.76 15.01
N ILE A 238 12.54 4.07 15.15
CA ILE A 238 11.48 5.01 15.51
C ILE A 238 10.31 4.91 14.51
N CYS A 239 10.60 4.85 13.22
CA CYS A 239 9.58 4.71 12.20
C CYS A 239 8.79 3.40 12.36
N LEU A 240 9.47 2.27 12.55
CA LEU A 240 8.84 0.97 12.75
C LEU A 240 7.98 0.96 14.01
N ASP A 241 8.52 1.42 15.13
CA ASP A 241 7.83 1.47 16.43
C ASP A 241 6.56 2.33 16.32
N TRP A 242 6.66 3.52 15.69
CA TRP A 242 5.52 4.40 15.49
C TRP A 242 4.42 3.76 14.64
N PHE A 243 4.77 3.06 13.55
CA PHE A 243 3.77 2.35 12.75
C PHE A 243 3.04 1.29 13.58
N PHE A 244 3.76 0.54 14.41
CA PHE A 244 3.15 -0.46 15.30
C PHE A 244 2.29 0.18 16.40
N GLU A 245 2.68 1.31 16.96
CA GLU A 245 1.84 2.06 17.89
C GLU A 245 0.55 2.54 17.24
N GLU A 246 0.62 3.09 16.02
CA GLU A 246 -0.54 3.63 15.31
C GLU A 246 -1.58 2.58 14.90
N ILE A 247 -1.17 1.35 14.60
CA ILE A 247 -2.15 0.28 14.31
C ILE A 247 -2.93 -0.17 15.56
N HIS A 248 -2.40 0.04 16.76
CA HIS A 248 -3.06 -0.30 18.03
C HIS A 248 -3.93 0.84 18.58
N ARG A 249 -3.86 2.04 18.00
CA ARG A 249 -4.72 3.20 18.37
C ARG A 249 -6.08 3.20 17.66
N ILE A 250 -6.36 2.16 16.89
CA ILE A 250 -7.56 2.03 16.06
C ILE A 250 -8.73 1.49 16.87
#